data_34fc84e4a77fb2721102a8d046252ad9
#
_entry.id   34fc84e4a77fb2721102a8d046252ad9
#
_cell.length_a   1.000
_cell.length_b   1.000
_cell.length_c   1.000
_cell.angle_alpha   90.00
_cell.angle_beta   90.00
_cell.angle_gamma   90.00
#
_symmetry.space_group_name_H-M   'P 1'
#
loop_
_entity.id
_entity.type
_entity.pdbx_description
1 polymer ?
#
loop_
_entity_poly.entity_id
_entity_poly.type
_entity_poly.pdbx_seq_one_letter_code
_entity_poly.pdbx_strand_id
1 'polypeptide(L)'
;MPALFVNGRHVKTGASWTVNAWNEEHLPVETFADCDTPTKRPCDFRLARERREPKAVTDLGGGHTLVDFGEETYGFLRLSGLKGKGRMVAIFGEWEDEAKNPDLAVAENYERFDVDAAKATTAELKPRGFRYVHLYALKGDPSFGKVALDHEYLPLETKGAFRCSDARINRIWDVAVRTLHLTAREAFLDGIKRDHWIWSGDARQSFLMNYYSFADDAVCKRTLWALRGHDPYAMHMNWIMDYTFYWFLSVEEYYLFTGDRTFLEQVYPRMKSAMAFVIGRLDANGFAVNRGDWVFVDWSPKKMNNGSKEYPGAVSFEQMLLVKALEATANVARTLGLDAEAEPYAKRAAETKAKIMPLFWDEARGAVLHYLEPDGKTLDRDGHGGRFVPLTRYPNMFG
;
A
#
# COMPACT_ATOMS: atom_id res chain seq x y z
N MET A 1 -0.71 11.96 15.38
CA MET A 1 -1.01 11.31 14.11
C MET A 1 -0.60 12.29 13.03
N PRO A 2 0.17 11.88 12.05
CA PRO A 2 0.49 12.74 10.94
C PRO A 2 -0.79 13.15 10.22
N ALA A 3 -0.78 14.36 9.74
CA ALA A 3 -1.89 14.94 9.04
C ALA A 3 -1.51 15.08 7.57
N LEU A 4 -2.36 14.55 6.71
CA LEU A 4 -2.24 14.78 5.28
C LEU A 4 -3.08 16.00 4.92
N PHE A 5 -2.46 16.92 4.18
CA PHE A 5 -3.17 18.04 3.58
C PHE A 5 -3.32 17.79 2.08
N VAL A 6 -4.53 17.81 1.59
CA VAL A 6 -4.84 17.73 0.17
C VAL A 6 -5.73 18.91 -0.19
N ASN A 7 -5.36 19.66 -1.18
CA ASN A 7 -6.08 20.89 -1.61
C ASN A 7 -6.36 21.85 -0.44
N GLY A 8 -5.39 22.04 0.45
CA GLY A 8 -5.53 22.88 1.64
C GLY A 8 -6.46 22.33 2.73
N ARG A 9 -6.93 21.09 2.59
CA ARG A 9 -7.74 20.42 3.61
C ARG A 9 -6.91 19.45 4.42
N HIS A 10 -7.08 19.52 5.73
CA HIS A 10 -6.56 18.52 6.64
C HIS A 10 -7.36 17.22 6.49
N VAL A 11 -6.75 16.20 5.93
CA VAL A 11 -7.37 14.88 5.79
C VAL A 11 -6.88 14.00 6.92
N LYS A 12 -7.76 13.72 7.86
CA LYS A 12 -7.53 12.67 8.85
C LYS A 12 -7.94 11.35 8.23
N THR A 13 -6.96 10.61 7.74
CA THR A 13 -7.22 9.30 7.11
C THR A 13 -7.35 8.18 8.12
N GLY A 14 -7.10 8.40 9.39
CA GLY A 14 -7.02 7.31 10.38
C GLY A 14 -5.76 6.47 10.26
N ALA A 15 -5.03 6.58 9.17
CA ALA A 15 -3.74 5.97 8.95
C ALA A 15 -2.62 6.95 9.30
N SER A 16 -1.55 6.44 9.83
CA SER A 16 -0.31 7.20 9.89
C SER A 16 0.36 7.05 8.53
N TRP A 17 0.42 8.11 7.76
CA TRP A 17 1.11 8.11 6.49
C TRP A 17 2.52 8.64 6.68
N THR A 18 3.47 7.92 6.22
CA THR A 18 4.79 8.46 6.04
C THR A 18 5.22 8.30 4.60
N VAL A 19 5.35 9.41 3.98
CA VAL A 19 6.11 9.52 2.76
C VAL A 19 7.50 9.93 3.16
N ASN A 20 8.48 9.04 3.07
CA ASN A 20 9.78 9.27 3.69
C ASN A 20 9.61 9.64 5.16
N ALA A 21 9.43 8.68 5.98
CA ALA A 21 8.97 8.72 7.35
C ALA A 21 9.57 9.78 8.28
N TRP A 22 10.76 10.24 8.01
CA TRP A 22 11.44 11.28 8.77
C TRP A 22 10.96 12.70 8.45
N ASN A 23 10.15 12.88 7.40
CA ASN A 23 9.67 14.17 6.93
C ASN A 23 8.17 14.36 7.10
N GLU A 24 7.53 13.62 8.00
CA GLU A 24 6.11 13.77 8.30
C GLU A 24 5.71 15.22 8.66
N GLU A 25 6.61 15.94 9.31
CA GLU A 25 6.42 17.34 9.68
C GLU A 25 6.51 18.29 8.46
N HIS A 26 6.99 17.79 7.33
CA HIS A 26 7.36 18.59 6.16
C HIS A 26 6.75 18.09 4.86
N LEU A 27 5.70 17.27 4.91
CA LEU A 27 4.88 17.04 3.72
C LEU A 27 4.16 18.35 3.40
N PRO A 28 4.71 19.23 2.55
CA PRO A 28 3.97 20.41 2.20
C PRO A 28 2.76 19.99 1.41
N VAL A 29 1.73 20.74 1.58
CA VAL A 29 0.51 20.76 0.76
C VAL A 29 0.87 20.70 -0.73
N GLU A 30 1.98 21.30 -1.11
CA GLU A 30 2.51 21.35 -2.47
C GLU A 30 2.83 19.96 -3.06
N THR A 31 3.17 18.95 -2.26
CA THR A 31 3.46 17.60 -2.80
C THR A 31 2.24 16.99 -3.49
N PHE A 32 1.05 17.26 -2.98
CA PHE A 32 -0.19 16.84 -3.62
C PHE A 32 -0.74 17.89 -4.58
N ALA A 33 -0.49 19.17 -4.33
CA ALA A 33 -0.83 20.23 -5.26
C ALA A 33 -0.06 20.10 -6.59
N ASP A 34 1.18 19.62 -6.55
CA ASP A 34 1.97 19.32 -7.75
C ASP A 34 1.38 18.20 -8.62
N CYS A 35 0.50 17.36 -8.06
CA CYS A 35 -0.27 16.38 -8.84
C CYS A 35 -1.42 17.03 -9.62
N ASP A 36 -1.86 18.20 -9.17
CA ASP A 36 -2.93 18.98 -9.76
C ASP A 36 -2.32 20.04 -10.67
N THR A 37 -1.94 19.67 -11.87
CA THR A 37 -1.44 20.66 -12.84
C THR A 37 -2.57 21.60 -13.24
N PRO A 38 -2.30 22.92 -13.43
CA PRO A 38 -3.32 23.90 -13.82
C PRO A 38 -4.04 23.60 -15.13
N THR A 39 -3.47 22.73 -15.96
CA THR A 39 -4.00 22.35 -17.27
C THR A 39 -4.85 21.09 -17.25
N LYS A 40 -4.81 20.33 -16.18
CA LYS A 40 -5.71 19.20 -15.95
C LYS A 40 -6.68 19.58 -14.84
N ARG A 41 -7.88 19.03 -14.89
CA ARG A 41 -8.81 19.12 -13.76
C ARG A 41 -8.04 18.81 -12.49
N PRO A 42 -8.23 19.62 -11.42
CA PRO A 42 -7.74 19.22 -10.10
C PRO A 42 -8.06 17.75 -9.95
N CYS A 43 -7.09 16.97 -9.49
CA CYS A 43 -7.37 15.59 -9.13
C CYS A 43 -8.56 15.65 -8.20
N ASP A 44 -9.76 15.42 -8.72
CA ASP A 44 -10.99 15.50 -7.95
C ASP A 44 -10.96 14.39 -6.91
N PHE A 45 -10.20 14.70 -5.91
CA PHE A 45 -10.06 13.93 -4.71
C PHE A 45 -11.22 14.30 -3.78
N ARG A 46 -12.41 13.99 -4.21
CA ARG A 46 -13.60 14.13 -3.39
C ARG A 46 -14.14 12.75 -3.10
N LEU A 47 -13.92 12.31 -1.86
CA LEU A 47 -14.61 11.15 -1.37
C LEU A 47 -16.10 11.46 -1.29
N ALA A 48 -16.89 10.60 -1.89
CA ALA A 48 -18.34 10.63 -1.79
C ALA A 48 -18.79 9.84 -0.56
N ARG A 49 -19.97 10.16 -0.04
CA ARG A 49 -20.63 9.39 1.02
C ARG A 49 -22.03 9.00 0.60
N GLU A 50 -22.37 7.74 0.85
CA GLU A 50 -23.65 7.15 0.57
C GLU A 50 -24.20 6.46 1.81
N ARG A 51 -25.46 6.75 2.16
CA ARG A 51 -26.14 6.07 3.26
C ARG A 51 -26.51 4.64 2.85
N ARG A 52 -26.09 3.68 3.68
CA ARG A 52 -26.45 2.27 3.52
C ARG A 52 -27.11 1.75 4.79
N GLU A 53 -28.23 1.08 4.62
CA GLU A 53 -28.90 0.34 5.68
C GLU A 53 -28.27 -1.05 5.84
N PRO A 54 -28.25 -1.62 7.05
CA PRO A 54 -27.78 -2.97 7.26
C PRO A 54 -28.67 -3.99 6.52
N LYS A 55 -28.06 -5.06 6.04
CA LYS A 55 -28.76 -6.22 5.48
C LYS A 55 -29.51 -7.01 6.56
N ALA A 56 -28.91 -7.10 7.75
CA ALA A 56 -29.51 -7.75 8.90
C ALA A 56 -29.07 -7.10 10.21
N VAL A 57 -29.98 -7.09 11.18
CA VAL A 57 -29.72 -6.70 12.57
C VAL A 57 -30.24 -7.81 13.46
N THR A 58 -29.38 -8.46 14.21
CA THR A 58 -29.70 -9.63 15.04
C THR A 58 -29.47 -9.29 16.51
N ASP A 59 -30.48 -9.47 17.32
CA ASP A 59 -30.36 -9.43 18.77
C ASP A 59 -29.75 -10.76 19.26
N LEU A 60 -28.58 -10.66 19.89
CA LEU A 60 -27.88 -11.81 20.46
C LEU A 60 -28.28 -12.07 21.92
N GLY A 61 -29.17 -11.26 22.47
CA GLY A 61 -29.54 -11.30 23.88
C GLY A 61 -28.57 -10.51 24.78
N GLY A 62 -29.00 -10.21 26.02
CA GLY A 62 -28.14 -9.52 27.00
C GLY A 62 -27.71 -8.11 26.60
N GLY A 63 -28.39 -7.46 25.67
CA GLY A 63 -28.05 -6.12 25.18
C GLY A 63 -26.97 -6.13 24.11
N HIS A 64 -26.67 -7.28 23.52
CA HIS A 64 -25.74 -7.47 22.43
C HIS A 64 -26.46 -7.48 21.09
N THR A 65 -26.00 -6.71 20.13
CA THR A 65 -26.59 -6.61 18.78
C THR A 65 -25.50 -6.86 17.73
N LEU A 66 -25.74 -7.78 16.81
CA LEU A 66 -24.90 -8.01 15.63
C LEU A 66 -25.56 -7.39 14.40
N VAL A 67 -24.76 -6.64 13.65
CA VAL A 67 -25.19 -5.94 12.42
C VAL A 67 -24.39 -6.52 11.26
N ASP A 68 -25.04 -6.96 10.18
CA ASP A 68 -24.42 -7.38 8.93
C ASP A 68 -24.80 -6.41 7.81
N PHE A 69 -23.81 -5.80 7.17
CA PHE A 69 -23.99 -4.95 5.99
C PHE A 69 -24.02 -5.73 4.67
N GLY A 70 -23.85 -7.05 4.72
CA GLY A 70 -23.96 -7.96 3.58
C GLY A 70 -22.70 -8.12 2.76
N GLU A 71 -21.80 -7.15 2.80
CA GLU A 71 -20.53 -7.15 2.09
C GLU A 71 -19.51 -6.28 2.83
N GLU A 72 -18.23 -6.48 2.52
CA GLU A 72 -17.16 -5.63 3.03
C GLU A 72 -17.35 -4.18 2.57
N THR A 73 -17.12 -3.25 3.47
CA THR A 73 -17.34 -1.82 3.24
C THR A 73 -16.32 -0.98 4.00
N TYR A 74 -16.30 0.32 3.70
CA TYR A 74 -15.54 1.30 4.46
C TYR A 74 -16.40 2.53 4.73
N GLY A 75 -16.40 3.01 5.96
CA GLY A 75 -17.16 4.21 6.28
C GLY A 75 -17.42 4.41 7.76
N PHE A 76 -18.38 5.27 8.05
CA PHE A 76 -18.71 5.76 9.37
C PHE A 76 -19.99 5.07 9.86
N LEU A 77 -19.89 4.29 10.93
CA LEU A 77 -21.07 3.74 11.56
C LEU A 77 -21.85 4.87 12.25
N ARG A 78 -23.14 4.95 11.97
CA ARG A 78 -24.06 5.91 12.61
C ARG A 78 -25.09 5.21 13.44
N LEU A 79 -25.24 5.69 14.65
CA LEU A 79 -26.31 5.28 15.55
C LEU A 79 -27.27 6.45 15.74
N SER A 80 -28.56 6.18 15.79
CA SER A 80 -29.59 7.18 16.05
C SER A 80 -30.67 6.66 17.02
N GLY A 81 -31.42 7.57 17.62
CA GLY A 81 -32.35 7.21 18.65
C GLY A 81 -31.63 6.70 19.92
N LEU A 82 -30.50 7.32 20.26
CA LEU A 82 -29.77 6.99 21.49
C LEU A 82 -30.61 7.25 22.70
N LYS A 83 -30.58 6.34 23.69
CA LYS A 83 -31.26 6.43 24.98
C LYS A 83 -30.28 6.08 26.10
N GLY A 84 -30.62 6.48 27.32
CA GLY A 84 -29.84 6.19 28.51
C GLY A 84 -28.52 6.95 28.57
N LYS A 85 -27.64 6.48 29.44
CA LYS A 85 -26.31 7.06 29.67
C LYS A 85 -25.32 5.96 30.03
N GLY A 86 -24.15 6.01 29.41
CA GLY A 86 -23.10 5.02 29.67
C GLY A 86 -22.02 4.97 28.60
N ARG A 87 -21.39 3.83 28.50
CA ARG A 87 -20.36 3.56 27.51
C ARG A 87 -20.72 2.34 26.70
N MET A 88 -20.62 2.47 25.38
CA MET A 88 -20.80 1.38 24.42
C MET A 88 -19.48 0.97 23.78
N VAL A 89 -19.50 -0.23 23.23
CA VAL A 89 -18.44 -0.77 22.36
C VAL A 89 -19.05 -1.15 21.03
N ALA A 90 -18.34 -0.84 19.96
CA ALA A 90 -18.53 -1.40 18.62
C ALA A 90 -17.29 -2.22 18.26
N ILE A 91 -17.44 -3.50 17.98
CA ILE A 91 -16.38 -4.39 17.46
C ILE A 91 -16.69 -4.62 15.99
N PHE A 92 -15.72 -4.35 15.13
CA PHE A 92 -15.86 -4.43 13.69
C PHE A 92 -15.14 -5.68 13.17
N GLY A 93 -15.72 -6.40 12.24
CA GLY A 93 -15.14 -7.59 11.65
C GLY A 93 -15.45 -7.73 10.16
N GLU A 94 -14.54 -8.36 9.42
CA GLU A 94 -14.74 -8.76 8.03
C GLU A 94 -15.64 -10.01 7.97
N TRP A 95 -15.55 -10.87 8.98
CA TRP A 95 -16.45 -12.01 9.20
C TRP A 95 -17.07 -11.99 10.59
N GLU A 96 -18.11 -12.79 10.71
CA GLU A 96 -19.01 -12.77 11.85
C GLU A 96 -18.31 -13.12 13.17
N ASP A 97 -17.48 -14.18 13.17
CA ASP A 97 -16.78 -14.63 14.38
C ASP A 97 -15.76 -13.59 14.90
N GLU A 98 -15.14 -12.85 13.99
CA GLU A 98 -14.26 -11.75 14.38
C GLU A 98 -15.01 -10.66 15.11
N ALA A 99 -16.16 -10.22 14.57
CA ALA A 99 -16.97 -9.20 15.21
C ALA A 99 -17.56 -9.68 16.56
N LYS A 100 -17.90 -10.95 16.68
CA LYS A 100 -18.47 -11.54 17.90
C LYS A 100 -17.44 -11.76 19.02
N ASN A 101 -16.14 -11.67 18.75
CA ASN A 101 -15.14 -11.86 19.78
C ASN A 101 -15.20 -10.72 20.83
N PRO A 102 -15.62 -10.98 22.06
CA PRO A 102 -15.78 -9.93 23.07
C PRO A 102 -14.46 -9.54 23.75
N ASP A 103 -13.39 -10.28 23.49
CA ASP A 103 -12.07 -10.02 24.08
C ASP A 103 -11.41 -8.83 23.39
N LEU A 104 -11.57 -7.66 23.98
CA LEU A 104 -10.97 -6.41 23.49
C LEU A 104 -9.44 -6.37 23.59
N ALA A 105 -8.82 -7.34 24.25
CA ALA A 105 -7.36 -7.43 24.28
C ALA A 105 -6.79 -8.01 22.97
N VAL A 106 -7.61 -8.78 22.23
CA VAL A 106 -7.25 -9.39 20.95
C VAL A 106 -8.04 -8.83 19.77
N ALA A 107 -9.09 -8.04 20.03
CA ALA A 107 -9.85 -7.39 18.98
C ALA A 107 -9.01 -6.26 18.35
N GLU A 108 -8.64 -6.42 17.09
CA GLU A 108 -7.82 -5.42 16.37
C GLU A 108 -8.63 -4.18 15.98
N ASN A 109 -9.94 -4.30 15.79
CA ASN A 109 -10.77 -3.28 15.20
C ASN A 109 -12.02 -3.02 16.04
N TYR A 110 -11.91 -2.13 17.04
CA TYR A 110 -13.04 -1.74 17.89
C TYR A 110 -13.01 -0.27 18.27
N GLU A 111 -14.13 0.25 18.72
CA GLU A 111 -14.24 1.61 19.27
C GLU A 111 -15.10 1.60 20.53
N ARG A 112 -14.61 2.31 21.56
CA ARG A 112 -15.39 2.62 22.77
C ARG A 112 -15.86 4.06 22.67
N PHE A 113 -17.14 4.30 22.94
CA PHE A 113 -17.73 5.63 22.88
C PHE A 113 -18.73 5.86 24.00
N ASP A 114 -18.81 7.08 24.45
CA ASP A 114 -19.77 7.48 25.53
C ASP A 114 -21.09 7.88 24.90
N VAL A 115 -22.17 7.45 25.54
CA VAL A 115 -23.56 7.85 25.23
C VAL A 115 -24.12 8.65 26.38
N ASP A 116 -24.68 9.79 26.09
CA ASP A 116 -25.48 10.59 26.99
C ASP A 116 -26.65 11.19 26.19
N ALA A 117 -27.80 10.51 26.24
CA ALA A 117 -28.98 10.86 25.45
C ALA A 117 -29.55 12.26 25.76
N ALA A 118 -29.18 12.83 26.90
CA ALA A 118 -29.53 14.21 27.22
C ALA A 118 -28.72 15.25 26.42
N LYS A 119 -27.56 14.84 25.89
CA LYS A 119 -26.65 15.69 25.11
C LYS A 119 -26.75 15.48 23.61
N ALA A 120 -26.93 14.23 23.19
CA ALA A 120 -27.02 13.88 21.79
C ALA A 120 -27.88 12.63 21.58
N THR A 121 -28.69 12.64 20.55
CA THR A 121 -29.54 11.49 20.14
C THR A 121 -28.94 10.67 19.02
N THR A 122 -27.74 11.06 18.53
CA THR A 122 -27.00 10.37 17.46
C THR A 122 -25.53 10.28 17.82
N ALA A 123 -24.87 9.24 17.29
CA ALA A 123 -23.40 9.11 17.30
C ALA A 123 -22.90 8.71 15.93
N GLU A 124 -21.74 9.22 15.56
CA GLU A 124 -20.98 8.81 14.40
C GLU A 124 -19.61 8.30 14.88
N LEU A 125 -19.28 7.06 14.53
CA LEU A 125 -18.01 6.46 14.91
C LEU A 125 -16.95 6.73 13.82
N LYS A 126 -15.68 6.50 14.16
CA LYS A 126 -14.56 6.69 13.22
C LYS A 126 -14.69 5.76 12.02
N PRO A 127 -14.20 6.18 10.83
CA PRO A 127 -14.29 5.35 9.64
C PRO A 127 -13.43 4.08 9.78
N ARG A 128 -13.98 2.95 9.31
CA ARG A 128 -13.35 1.63 9.38
C ARG A 128 -13.74 0.76 8.20
N GLY A 129 -12.88 -0.24 7.91
CA GLY A 129 -13.21 -1.35 7.04
C GLY A 129 -13.89 -2.47 7.84
N PHE A 130 -15.05 -2.94 7.37
CA PHE A 130 -15.82 -4.02 8.02
C PHE A 130 -17.01 -4.46 7.17
N ARG A 131 -17.49 -5.65 7.46
CA ARG A 131 -18.82 -6.12 7.07
C ARG A 131 -19.76 -6.23 8.27
N TYR A 132 -19.25 -6.74 9.39
CA TYR A 132 -20.02 -6.98 10.60
C TYR A 132 -19.67 -6.00 11.69
N VAL A 133 -20.66 -5.63 12.51
CA VAL A 133 -20.44 -4.84 13.71
C VAL A 133 -21.21 -5.47 14.88
N HIS A 134 -20.51 -5.69 15.98
CA HIS A 134 -21.10 -6.12 17.24
C HIS A 134 -21.14 -4.93 18.20
N LEU A 135 -22.35 -4.58 18.65
CA LEU A 135 -22.62 -3.46 19.52
C LEU A 135 -23.16 -3.95 20.87
N TYR A 136 -22.62 -3.43 21.96
CA TYR A 136 -23.10 -3.70 23.31
C TYR A 136 -22.75 -2.62 24.30
N ALA A 137 -23.49 -2.56 25.43
CA ALA A 137 -23.20 -1.66 26.55
C ALA A 137 -22.05 -2.22 27.40
N LEU A 138 -20.99 -1.43 27.59
CA LEU A 138 -19.87 -1.77 28.48
C LEU A 138 -20.13 -1.27 29.90
N LYS A 139 -20.86 -0.14 30.06
CA LYS A 139 -21.20 0.48 31.35
C LYS A 139 -22.46 1.27 31.22
N GLY A 140 -23.32 1.21 32.27
CA GLY A 140 -24.63 1.90 32.30
C GLY A 140 -25.65 1.14 31.45
N ASP A 141 -26.64 1.88 30.98
CA ASP A 141 -27.80 1.36 30.23
C ASP A 141 -28.00 2.07 28.86
N PRO A 142 -26.94 2.42 28.13
CA PRO A 142 -27.10 3.06 26.84
C PRO A 142 -27.72 2.09 25.83
N SER A 143 -28.56 2.61 24.95
CA SER A 143 -29.13 1.86 23.83
C SER A 143 -29.32 2.76 22.63
N PHE A 144 -29.62 2.17 21.47
CA PHE A 144 -29.84 2.86 20.19
C PHE A 144 -31.12 2.33 19.52
N GLY A 145 -31.72 3.17 18.69
CA GLY A 145 -32.91 2.77 17.91
C GLY A 145 -32.60 2.28 16.52
N LYS A 146 -31.66 2.90 15.83
CA LYS A 146 -31.27 2.54 14.45
C LYS A 146 -29.76 2.62 14.29
N VAL A 147 -29.27 1.76 13.39
CA VAL A 147 -27.89 1.74 12.92
C VAL A 147 -27.87 1.84 11.40
N ALA A 148 -26.94 2.62 10.87
CA ALA A 148 -26.69 2.77 9.43
C ALA A 148 -25.20 2.99 9.19
N LEU A 149 -24.77 2.92 7.94
CA LEU A 149 -23.41 3.21 7.51
C LEU A 149 -23.43 4.40 6.57
N ASP A 150 -22.58 5.39 6.81
CA ASP A 150 -22.19 6.35 5.78
C ASP A 150 -20.96 5.78 5.07
N HIS A 151 -21.21 4.99 4.00
CA HIS A 151 -20.18 4.42 3.16
C HIS A 151 -19.41 5.54 2.44
N GLU A 152 -18.10 5.56 2.60
CA GLU A 152 -17.23 6.57 2.00
C GLU A 152 -16.33 5.92 0.95
N TYR A 153 -16.31 6.48 -0.25
CA TYR A 153 -15.58 5.94 -1.39
C TYR A 153 -15.08 7.04 -2.33
N LEU A 154 -14.04 6.72 -3.11
CA LEU A 154 -13.64 7.53 -4.25
C LEU A 154 -14.59 7.20 -5.42
N PRO A 155 -15.29 8.18 -6.02
CA PRO A 155 -16.23 7.90 -7.12
C PRO A 155 -15.46 7.63 -8.42
N LEU A 156 -15.03 6.39 -8.59
CA LEU A 156 -14.35 5.90 -9.78
C LEU A 156 -15.34 5.27 -10.75
N GLU A 157 -15.20 5.58 -12.02
CA GLU A 157 -15.92 4.92 -13.10
C GLU A 157 -15.22 3.61 -13.49
N THR A 158 -15.95 2.51 -13.51
CA THR A 158 -15.43 1.24 -14.02
C THR A 158 -15.41 1.26 -15.54
N LYS A 159 -14.21 1.26 -16.14
CA LYS A 159 -13.99 1.29 -17.59
C LYS A 159 -13.64 -0.08 -18.16
N GLY A 160 -12.93 -0.89 -17.38
CA GLY A 160 -12.55 -2.24 -17.76
C GLY A 160 -13.64 -3.26 -17.48
N ALA A 161 -13.67 -4.33 -18.26
CA ALA A 161 -14.60 -5.44 -18.07
C ALA A 161 -13.93 -6.78 -18.40
N PHE A 162 -14.30 -7.80 -17.65
CA PHE A 162 -13.87 -9.17 -17.91
C PHE A 162 -15.04 -10.13 -17.70
N ARG A 163 -15.24 -11.04 -18.64
CA ARG A 163 -16.18 -12.17 -18.52
C ARG A 163 -15.64 -13.37 -19.28
N CYS A 164 -15.83 -14.54 -18.70
CA CYS A 164 -15.52 -15.83 -19.33
C CYS A 164 -16.62 -16.87 -19.02
N SER A 165 -16.46 -18.10 -19.52
CA SER A 165 -17.43 -19.19 -19.32
C SER A 165 -17.45 -19.73 -17.87
N ASP A 166 -16.41 -19.51 -17.06
CA ASP A 166 -16.39 -19.93 -15.65
C ASP A 166 -16.95 -18.85 -14.74
N ALA A 167 -18.09 -19.12 -14.13
CA ALA A 167 -18.77 -18.19 -13.23
C ALA A 167 -17.94 -17.85 -11.98
N ARG A 168 -17.06 -18.77 -11.51
CA ARG A 168 -16.20 -18.50 -10.37
C ARG A 168 -15.11 -17.50 -10.71
N ILE A 169 -14.52 -17.58 -11.90
CA ILE A 169 -13.53 -16.60 -12.37
C ILE A 169 -14.20 -15.23 -12.53
N ASN A 170 -15.41 -15.17 -13.09
CA ASN A 170 -16.17 -13.93 -13.17
C ASN A 170 -16.41 -13.32 -11.78
N ARG A 171 -16.77 -14.16 -10.80
CA ARG A 171 -16.95 -13.70 -9.42
C ARG A 171 -15.65 -13.22 -8.78
N ILE A 172 -14.52 -13.88 -9.05
CA ILE A 172 -13.19 -13.42 -8.59
C ILE A 172 -12.88 -12.02 -9.13
N TRP A 173 -13.15 -11.79 -10.43
CA TRP A 173 -13.00 -10.45 -11.03
C TRP A 173 -13.86 -9.41 -10.32
N ASP A 174 -15.14 -9.67 -10.12
CA ASP A 174 -16.05 -8.73 -9.47
C ASP A 174 -15.59 -8.38 -8.05
N VAL A 175 -15.14 -9.38 -7.29
CA VAL A 175 -14.62 -9.20 -5.93
C VAL A 175 -13.30 -8.41 -5.95
N ALA A 176 -12.38 -8.71 -6.87
CA ALA A 176 -11.10 -8.02 -6.99
C ALA A 176 -11.28 -6.54 -7.34
N VAL A 177 -12.14 -6.21 -8.31
CA VAL A 177 -12.46 -4.82 -8.66
C VAL A 177 -13.09 -4.07 -7.49
N ARG A 178 -14.01 -4.72 -6.77
CA ARG A 178 -14.59 -4.16 -5.56
C ARG A 178 -13.54 -3.90 -4.47
N THR A 179 -12.66 -4.86 -4.23
CA THR A 179 -11.60 -4.72 -3.23
C THR A 179 -10.68 -3.55 -3.57
N LEU A 180 -10.25 -3.44 -4.84
CA LEU A 180 -9.48 -2.30 -5.31
C LEU A 180 -10.23 -0.98 -5.11
N HIS A 181 -11.53 -0.94 -5.36
CA HIS A 181 -12.35 0.25 -5.14
C HIS A 181 -12.38 0.69 -3.67
N LEU A 182 -12.46 -0.26 -2.74
CA LEU A 182 -12.43 0.03 -1.31
C LEU A 182 -11.08 0.60 -0.85
N THR A 183 -9.97 0.14 -1.45
CA THR A 183 -8.62 0.62 -1.13
C THR A 183 -8.20 1.86 -1.92
N ALA A 184 -8.93 2.20 -2.99
CA ALA A 184 -8.73 3.43 -3.76
C ALA A 184 -9.38 4.60 -3.03
N ARG A 185 -8.55 5.43 -2.44
CA ARG A 185 -8.99 6.58 -1.65
C ARG A 185 -8.24 7.84 -2.11
N GLU A 186 -7.67 8.58 -1.19
CA GLU A 186 -6.75 9.69 -1.47
C GLU A 186 -5.57 9.23 -2.34
N ALA A 187 -5.14 8.02 -2.06
CA ALA A 187 -4.16 7.26 -2.79
C ALA A 187 -4.59 5.79 -2.76
N PHE A 188 -3.85 4.91 -3.40
CA PHE A 188 -4.04 3.48 -3.20
C PHE A 188 -3.45 3.07 -1.86
N LEU A 189 -4.30 2.51 -0.99
CA LEU A 189 -3.90 1.93 0.29
C LEU A 189 -3.63 0.44 0.12
N ASP A 190 -2.79 -0.12 1.00
CA ASP A 190 -2.56 -1.56 1.12
C ASP A 190 -3.83 -2.31 1.52
N GLY A 191 -4.61 -1.70 2.41
CA GLY A 191 -5.86 -2.25 2.92
C GLY A 191 -6.67 -1.23 3.70
N ILE A 192 -7.92 -1.57 4.02
CA ILE A 192 -8.87 -0.68 4.70
C ILE A 192 -9.05 -1.00 6.18
N LYS A 193 -8.43 -2.07 6.67
CA LYS A 193 -8.63 -2.55 8.04
C LYS A 193 -7.47 -2.24 8.98
N ARG A 194 -6.26 -2.69 8.67
CA ARG A 194 -5.12 -2.68 9.59
C ARG A 194 -4.21 -1.49 9.38
N ASP A 195 -3.39 -1.49 8.33
CA ASP A 195 -2.34 -0.50 8.17
C ASP A 195 -2.89 0.83 7.65
N HIS A 196 -3.81 0.83 6.70
CA HIS A 196 -4.33 2.04 6.04
C HIS A 196 -3.20 2.92 5.50
N TRP A 197 -2.22 2.28 4.85
CA TRP A 197 -0.96 2.90 4.51
C TRP A 197 -0.72 2.90 3.02
N ILE A 198 0.12 3.82 2.54
CA ILE A 198 0.62 3.76 1.17
C ILE A 198 1.94 2.98 1.19
N TRP A 199 1.88 1.69 0.88
CA TRP A 199 3.03 0.84 0.68
C TRP A 199 3.38 0.76 -0.79
N SER A 200 4.65 1.00 -1.18
CA SER A 200 5.04 1.12 -2.59
C SER A 200 4.86 -0.19 -3.37
N GLY A 201 5.17 -1.32 -2.75
CA GLY A 201 4.94 -2.64 -3.36
C GLY A 201 3.47 -2.93 -3.62
N ASP A 202 2.62 -2.63 -2.64
CA ASP A 202 1.16 -2.79 -2.72
C ASP A 202 0.56 -1.81 -3.74
N ALA A 203 1.04 -0.57 -3.74
CA ALA A 203 0.62 0.45 -4.70
C ALA A 203 0.88 0.02 -6.14
N ARG A 204 2.04 -0.62 -6.43
CA ARG A 204 2.32 -1.13 -7.77
C ARG A 204 1.29 -2.16 -8.22
N GLN A 205 0.88 -3.09 -7.35
CA GLN A 205 -0.19 -4.05 -7.67
C GLN A 205 -1.50 -3.33 -7.94
N SER A 206 -1.82 -2.32 -7.13
CA SER A 206 -3.02 -1.50 -7.29
C SER A 206 -3.01 -0.72 -8.60
N PHE A 207 -1.86 -0.17 -9.03
CA PHE A 207 -1.73 0.49 -10.34
C PHE A 207 -2.03 -0.47 -11.49
N LEU A 208 -1.41 -1.67 -11.48
CA LEU A 208 -1.65 -2.68 -12.51
C LEU A 208 -3.13 -3.08 -12.59
N MET A 209 -3.77 -3.32 -11.45
CA MET A 209 -5.21 -3.60 -11.41
C MET A 209 -6.05 -2.43 -11.90
N ASN A 210 -5.68 -1.20 -11.52
CA ASN A 210 -6.38 0.02 -11.94
C ASN A 210 -6.36 0.22 -13.46
N TYR A 211 -5.24 -0.05 -14.12
CA TYR A 211 -5.14 0.10 -15.58
C TYR A 211 -6.13 -0.78 -16.35
N TYR A 212 -6.52 -1.92 -15.78
CA TYR A 212 -7.48 -2.84 -16.37
C TYR A 212 -8.91 -2.69 -15.85
N SER A 213 -9.15 -1.88 -14.81
CA SER A 213 -10.47 -1.73 -14.20
C SER A 213 -11.02 -0.31 -14.30
N PHE A 214 -10.47 0.64 -13.57
CA PHE A 214 -10.95 2.02 -13.53
C PHE A 214 -10.22 2.91 -14.54
N ALA A 215 -8.96 2.61 -14.83
CA ALA A 215 -8.08 3.44 -15.66
C ALA A 215 -8.09 4.91 -15.21
N ASP A 216 -8.07 5.13 -13.89
CA ASP A 216 -7.98 6.46 -13.28
C ASP A 216 -6.51 6.82 -13.10
N ASP A 217 -6.07 7.87 -13.81
CA ASP A 217 -4.69 8.33 -13.78
C ASP A 217 -4.39 9.23 -12.57
N ALA A 218 -5.42 9.88 -12.04
CA ALA A 218 -5.28 10.84 -10.96
C ALA A 218 -4.87 10.18 -9.63
N VAL A 219 -5.52 9.07 -9.27
CA VAL A 219 -5.15 8.34 -8.04
C VAL A 219 -3.75 7.72 -8.15
N CYS A 220 -3.36 7.27 -9.36
CA CYS A 220 -1.99 6.78 -9.60
C CYS A 220 -0.95 7.89 -9.38
N LYS A 221 -1.15 9.06 -9.97
CA LYS A 221 -0.25 10.21 -9.79
C LYS A 221 -0.11 10.63 -8.33
N ARG A 222 -1.24 10.76 -7.63
CA ARG A 222 -1.23 11.09 -6.19
C ARG A 222 -0.42 10.09 -5.39
N THR A 223 -0.63 8.79 -5.65
CA THR A 223 0.08 7.73 -4.97
C THR A 223 1.58 7.75 -5.27
N LEU A 224 1.97 7.93 -6.53
CA LEU A 224 3.38 8.04 -6.94
C LEU A 224 4.10 9.23 -6.27
N TRP A 225 3.44 10.40 -6.22
CA TRP A 225 3.97 11.56 -5.53
C TRP A 225 4.06 11.34 -4.02
N ALA A 226 3.02 10.81 -3.41
CA ALA A 226 2.96 10.54 -1.99
C ALA A 226 4.11 9.63 -1.53
N LEU A 227 4.40 8.58 -2.29
CA LEU A 227 5.47 7.63 -2.00
C LEU A 227 6.87 8.27 -2.09
N ARG A 228 7.07 9.21 -3.02
CA ARG A 228 8.40 9.77 -3.28
C ARG A 228 8.81 10.85 -2.27
N GLY A 229 7.88 11.67 -1.83
CA GLY A 229 8.17 12.80 -0.93
C GLY A 229 9.12 13.85 -1.52
N HIS A 230 9.85 14.52 -0.65
CA HIS A 230 10.73 15.63 -0.98
C HIS A 230 12.19 15.25 -1.14
N ASP A 231 12.96 16.14 -1.81
CA ASP A 231 14.40 16.15 -1.78
C ASP A 231 14.92 16.93 -0.53
N PRO A 232 16.09 16.55 0.02
CA PRO A 232 16.97 15.46 -0.44
C PRO A 232 16.39 14.08 -0.13
N TYR A 233 16.53 13.15 -1.10
CA TYR A 233 16.12 11.76 -0.88
C TYR A 233 17.13 11.06 0.03
N ALA A 234 16.72 10.68 1.22
CA ALA A 234 17.63 10.26 2.28
C ALA A 234 17.47 8.81 2.74
N MET A 235 16.42 8.11 2.30
CA MET A 235 16.10 6.75 2.70
C MET A 235 15.28 6.01 1.65
N HIS A 236 15.23 4.68 1.76
CA HIS A 236 14.35 3.87 0.93
C HIS A 236 12.86 4.15 1.23
N MET A 237 12.01 4.05 0.20
CA MET A 237 10.56 4.23 0.36
C MET A 237 10.02 3.24 1.37
N ASN A 238 9.21 3.70 2.30
CA ASN A 238 8.69 2.90 3.41
C ASN A 238 9.79 2.18 4.21
N TRP A 239 11.05 2.68 4.19
CA TRP A 239 12.27 2.05 4.72
C TRP A 239 12.65 0.72 4.07
N ILE A 240 11.99 0.34 2.99
CA ILE A 240 12.10 -0.97 2.34
C ILE A 240 12.82 -0.80 1.00
N MET A 241 13.89 -1.56 0.80
CA MET A 241 14.74 -1.47 -0.38
C MET A 241 13.98 -1.82 -1.66
N ASP A 242 13.35 -2.98 -1.70
CA ASP A 242 12.56 -3.46 -2.83
C ASP A 242 11.39 -2.49 -3.16
N TYR A 243 10.78 -1.86 -2.17
CA TYR A 243 9.71 -0.88 -2.35
C TYR A 243 10.17 0.37 -3.10
N THR A 244 11.42 0.78 -2.91
CA THR A 244 12.02 1.85 -3.71
C THR A 244 12.13 1.44 -5.18
N PHE A 245 12.55 0.21 -5.47
CA PHE A 245 12.66 -0.27 -6.84
C PHE A 245 11.29 -0.37 -7.52
N TYR A 246 10.27 -0.85 -6.83
CA TYR A 246 8.90 -0.88 -7.36
C TYR A 246 8.39 0.49 -7.76
N TRP A 247 8.77 1.54 -7.07
CA TRP A 247 8.37 2.89 -7.45
C TRP A 247 8.92 3.31 -8.82
N PHE A 248 10.18 2.98 -9.15
CA PHE A 248 10.76 3.26 -10.46
C PHE A 248 10.00 2.54 -11.59
N LEU A 249 9.66 1.28 -11.35
CA LEU A 249 8.87 0.49 -12.29
C LEU A 249 7.48 1.11 -12.47
N SER A 250 6.87 1.55 -11.39
CA SER A 250 5.54 2.16 -11.42
C SER A 250 5.50 3.47 -12.19
N VAL A 251 6.57 4.28 -12.17
CA VAL A 251 6.66 5.52 -12.97
C VAL A 251 6.71 5.20 -14.47
N GLU A 252 7.52 4.23 -14.89
CA GLU A 252 7.58 3.78 -16.27
C GLU A 252 6.25 3.18 -16.72
N GLU A 253 5.70 2.24 -15.95
CA GLU A 253 4.42 1.58 -16.22
C GLU A 253 3.28 2.59 -16.33
N TYR A 254 3.24 3.60 -15.44
CA TYR A 254 2.27 4.68 -15.54
C TYR A 254 2.28 5.34 -16.93
N TYR A 255 3.46 5.70 -17.43
CA TYR A 255 3.58 6.29 -18.76
C TYR A 255 3.17 5.33 -19.87
N LEU A 256 3.55 4.06 -19.78
CA LEU A 256 3.19 3.04 -20.78
C LEU A 256 1.66 2.87 -20.91
N PHE A 257 0.92 3.01 -19.82
CA PHE A 257 -0.53 2.88 -19.82
C PHE A 257 -1.28 4.18 -20.12
N THR A 258 -0.71 5.34 -19.82
CA THR A 258 -1.42 6.63 -19.91
C THR A 258 -0.91 7.53 -21.03
N GLY A 259 0.34 7.40 -21.43
CA GLY A 259 1.01 8.34 -22.35
C GLY A 259 1.23 9.73 -21.76
N ASP A 260 1.08 9.92 -20.44
CA ASP A 260 1.18 11.23 -19.78
C ASP A 260 2.64 11.71 -19.67
N ARG A 261 3.15 12.25 -20.79
CA ARG A 261 4.50 12.81 -20.87
C ARG A 261 4.70 13.98 -19.91
N THR A 262 3.66 14.78 -19.68
CA THR A 262 3.75 15.94 -18.77
C THR A 262 4.08 15.50 -17.35
N PHE A 263 3.41 14.46 -16.86
CA PHE A 263 3.75 13.89 -15.55
C PHE A 263 5.17 13.32 -15.52
N LEU A 264 5.59 12.66 -16.60
CA LEU A 264 6.93 12.10 -16.70
C LEU A 264 8.00 13.19 -16.59
N GLU A 265 7.80 14.34 -17.25
CA GLU A 265 8.68 15.52 -17.17
C GLU A 265 8.75 16.07 -15.74
N GLN A 266 7.64 16.10 -15.02
CA GLN A 266 7.56 16.57 -13.64
C GLN A 266 8.26 15.61 -12.64
N VAL A 267 8.09 14.30 -12.81
CA VAL A 267 8.60 13.31 -11.85
C VAL A 267 10.06 12.93 -12.09
N TYR A 268 10.56 13.10 -13.31
CA TYR A 268 11.91 12.67 -13.68
C TYR A 268 13.04 13.29 -12.84
N PRO A 269 13.05 14.59 -12.49
CA PRO A 269 14.05 15.15 -11.58
C PRO A 269 14.11 14.42 -10.24
N ARG A 270 12.94 14.06 -9.69
CA ARG A 270 12.83 13.30 -8.44
C ARG A 270 13.24 11.84 -8.61
N MET A 271 13.00 11.28 -9.78
CA MET A 271 13.47 9.94 -10.15
C MET A 271 15.01 9.90 -10.19
N LYS A 272 15.65 10.90 -10.79
CA LYS A 272 17.12 11.04 -10.79
C LYS A 272 17.70 11.13 -9.37
N SER A 273 17.12 11.96 -8.53
CA SER A 273 17.55 12.13 -7.15
C SER A 273 17.44 10.82 -6.35
N ALA A 274 16.33 10.09 -6.48
CA ALA A 274 16.16 8.79 -5.85
C ALA A 274 17.15 7.74 -6.39
N MET A 275 17.40 7.73 -7.71
CA MET A 275 18.38 6.82 -8.30
C MET A 275 19.81 7.15 -7.89
N ALA A 276 20.15 8.43 -7.74
CA ALA A 276 21.45 8.84 -7.21
C ALA A 276 21.68 8.32 -5.78
N PHE A 277 20.65 8.36 -4.93
CA PHE A 277 20.70 7.77 -3.60
C PHE A 277 20.95 6.26 -3.68
N VAL A 278 20.20 5.53 -4.52
CA VAL A 278 20.38 4.08 -4.71
C VAL A 278 21.80 3.77 -5.16
N ILE A 279 22.30 4.46 -6.21
CA ILE A 279 23.64 4.24 -6.76
C ILE A 279 24.72 4.54 -5.72
N GLY A 280 24.58 5.58 -4.92
CA GLY A 280 25.51 5.94 -3.86
C GLY A 280 25.60 4.92 -2.72
N ARG A 281 24.68 3.96 -2.67
CA ARG A 281 24.63 2.90 -1.64
C ARG A 281 25.00 1.52 -2.16
N LEU A 282 25.35 1.39 -3.44
CA LEU A 282 25.80 0.10 -4.00
C LEU A 282 27.15 -0.29 -3.38
N ASP A 283 27.42 -1.59 -3.37
CA ASP A 283 28.73 -2.15 -2.99
C ASP A 283 29.76 -2.00 -4.11
N ALA A 284 30.98 -2.50 -3.88
CA ALA A 284 32.05 -2.49 -4.86
C ALA A 284 31.75 -3.33 -6.11
N ASN A 285 30.84 -4.29 -6.03
CA ASN A 285 30.37 -5.10 -7.14
C ASN A 285 29.26 -4.44 -7.94
N GLY A 286 28.73 -3.31 -7.45
CA GLY A 286 27.58 -2.62 -8.01
C GLY A 286 26.23 -3.20 -7.58
N PHE A 287 26.18 -3.97 -6.49
CA PHE A 287 24.97 -4.56 -5.95
C PHE A 287 24.35 -3.69 -4.87
N ALA A 288 23.03 -3.70 -4.81
CA ALA A 288 22.28 -3.20 -3.68
C ALA A 288 22.46 -4.15 -2.49
N VAL A 289 22.98 -3.62 -1.39
CA VAL A 289 23.25 -4.40 -0.17
C VAL A 289 22.57 -3.75 1.01
N ASN A 290 22.21 -4.56 2.00
CA ASN A 290 21.59 -4.08 3.22
C ASN A 290 22.57 -3.21 4.02
N ARG A 291 22.17 -1.96 4.27
CA ARG A 291 22.91 -0.99 5.10
C ARG A 291 22.10 -0.54 6.33
N GLY A 292 21.27 -1.45 6.87
CA GLY A 292 20.34 -1.18 7.95
C GLY A 292 18.92 -0.85 7.46
N ASP A 293 18.67 -1.00 6.18
CA ASP A 293 17.35 -0.89 5.58
C ASP A 293 16.56 -2.20 5.71
N TRP A 294 15.28 -2.16 5.48
CA TRP A 294 14.48 -3.37 5.37
C TRP A 294 14.60 -3.95 3.96
N VAL A 295 14.89 -5.24 3.88
CA VAL A 295 14.75 -6.06 2.67
C VAL A 295 13.54 -6.95 2.93
N PHE A 296 12.43 -6.65 2.28
CA PHE A 296 11.15 -7.24 2.64
C PHE A 296 10.84 -8.52 1.86
N VAL A 297 11.09 -8.51 0.57
CA VAL A 297 10.81 -9.62 -0.35
C VAL A 297 9.43 -10.25 -0.08
N ASP A 298 8.43 -9.38 0.13
CA ASP A 298 7.02 -9.70 0.29
C ASP A 298 6.73 -10.88 1.25
N TRP A 299 6.98 -10.69 2.54
CA TRP A 299 6.73 -11.70 3.58
C TRP A 299 7.38 -13.06 3.28
N SER A 300 8.51 -13.06 2.61
CA SER A 300 9.30 -14.27 2.40
C SER A 300 9.52 -15.02 3.70
N PRO A 301 9.35 -16.35 3.74
CA PRO A 301 9.39 -17.09 4.99
C PRO A 301 10.75 -16.96 5.68
N LYS A 302 10.66 -16.51 6.91
CA LYS A 302 11.70 -16.45 7.93
C LYS A 302 12.92 -15.55 7.71
N LYS A 303 12.91 -14.45 8.43
CA LYS A 303 14.07 -13.66 8.89
C LYS A 303 14.89 -12.88 7.88
N MET A 304 14.72 -13.04 6.58
CA MET A 304 15.33 -12.13 5.60
C MET A 304 14.56 -10.81 5.49
N ASN A 305 13.37 -10.76 6.07
CA ASN A 305 12.50 -9.60 6.14
C ASN A 305 12.95 -8.56 7.16
N ASN A 306 13.94 -8.82 7.95
CA ASN A 306 14.36 -7.83 8.91
C ASN A 306 15.53 -7.08 8.33
N GLY A 307 15.40 -5.77 8.22
CA GLY A 307 16.48 -4.83 8.03
C GLY A 307 17.57 -5.03 9.05
N SER A 308 18.04 -6.25 9.13
CA SER A 308 18.97 -6.67 10.10
C SER A 308 20.36 -6.38 9.55
N LYS A 309 21.10 -5.62 10.32
CA LYS A 309 22.55 -5.53 10.15
C LYS A 309 23.24 -6.91 10.15
N GLU A 310 22.48 -7.96 10.43
CA GLU A 310 22.94 -9.35 10.46
C GLU A 310 23.15 -9.95 9.06
N TYR A 311 22.57 -9.34 8.02
CA TYR A 311 22.68 -9.83 6.63
C TYR A 311 23.11 -8.70 5.69
N PRO A 312 24.38 -8.27 5.78
CA PRO A 312 24.86 -7.12 5.00
C PRO A 312 25.21 -7.47 3.54
N GLY A 313 25.01 -8.70 3.11
CA GLY A 313 25.28 -9.15 1.75
C GLY A 313 24.19 -8.79 0.75
N ALA A 314 24.27 -9.36 -0.46
CA ALA A 314 23.36 -9.06 -1.55
C ALA A 314 22.26 -10.11 -1.67
N VAL A 315 21.00 -9.67 -1.73
CA VAL A 315 19.84 -10.52 -2.02
C VAL A 315 19.62 -10.55 -3.54
N SER A 316 19.54 -11.73 -4.14
CA SER A 316 19.43 -11.90 -5.60
C SER A 316 18.22 -11.18 -6.19
N PHE A 317 17.06 -11.29 -5.55
CA PHE A 317 15.84 -10.62 -6.01
C PHE A 317 15.98 -9.10 -6.03
N GLU A 318 16.65 -8.50 -5.03
CA GLU A 318 16.94 -7.07 -5.01
C GLU A 318 17.80 -6.63 -6.18
N GLN A 319 18.75 -7.47 -6.61
CA GLN A 319 19.58 -7.17 -7.77
C GLN A 319 18.76 -7.18 -9.07
N MET A 320 17.81 -8.11 -9.20
CA MET A 320 16.89 -8.15 -10.35
C MET A 320 15.99 -6.92 -10.37
N LEU A 321 15.46 -6.48 -9.22
CA LEU A 321 14.69 -5.26 -9.12
C LEU A 321 15.55 -4.02 -9.39
N LEU A 322 16.80 -3.97 -8.91
CA LEU A 322 17.74 -2.90 -9.22
C LEU A 322 17.96 -2.76 -10.73
N VAL A 323 18.20 -3.90 -11.43
CA VAL A 323 18.33 -3.90 -12.91
C VAL A 323 17.07 -3.28 -13.53
N LYS A 324 15.89 -3.73 -13.14
CA LYS A 324 14.62 -3.19 -13.67
C LYS A 324 14.43 -1.69 -13.35
N ALA A 325 14.79 -1.25 -12.16
CA ALA A 325 14.70 0.17 -11.78
C ALA A 325 15.66 1.04 -12.61
N LEU A 326 16.86 0.54 -12.88
CA LEU A 326 17.84 1.22 -13.76
C LEU A 326 17.34 1.27 -15.20
N GLU A 327 16.82 0.14 -15.74
CA GLU A 327 16.20 0.07 -17.07
C GLU A 327 15.03 1.07 -17.17
N ALA A 328 14.11 1.09 -16.20
CA ALA A 328 12.99 2.00 -16.16
C ALA A 328 13.45 3.49 -16.16
N THR A 329 14.49 3.80 -15.36
CA THR A 329 15.05 5.17 -15.35
C THR A 329 15.65 5.54 -16.71
N ALA A 330 16.37 4.63 -17.35
CA ALA A 330 16.92 4.86 -18.68
C ALA A 330 15.82 5.05 -19.73
N ASN A 331 14.76 4.23 -19.67
CA ASN A 331 13.65 4.30 -20.63
C ASN A 331 12.86 5.60 -20.48
N VAL A 332 12.60 6.04 -19.23
CA VAL A 332 11.98 7.33 -18.96
C VAL A 332 12.83 8.48 -19.51
N ALA A 333 14.15 8.45 -19.29
CA ALA A 333 15.06 9.47 -19.86
C ALA A 333 15.00 9.51 -21.39
N ARG A 334 15.05 8.34 -22.07
CA ARG A 334 14.93 8.25 -23.54
C ARG A 334 13.57 8.78 -24.01
N THR A 335 12.50 8.43 -23.35
CA THR A 335 11.16 8.94 -23.66
C THR A 335 11.12 10.46 -23.61
N LEU A 336 11.89 11.07 -22.72
CA LEU A 336 12.01 12.52 -22.59
C LEU A 336 13.00 13.15 -23.60
N GLY A 337 13.72 12.35 -24.39
CA GLY A 337 14.74 12.81 -25.34
C GLY A 337 16.08 13.10 -24.66
N LEU A 338 16.32 12.53 -23.48
CA LEU A 338 17.54 12.75 -22.68
C LEU A 338 18.50 11.55 -22.80
N ASP A 339 18.85 11.17 -24.01
CA ASP A 339 19.65 9.98 -24.30
C ASP A 339 21.00 9.94 -23.57
N ALA A 340 21.66 11.10 -23.47
CA ALA A 340 22.92 11.21 -22.73
C ALA A 340 22.78 10.93 -21.23
N GLU A 341 21.62 11.21 -20.64
CA GLU A 341 21.32 10.87 -19.25
C GLU A 341 20.89 9.40 -19.09
N ALA A 342 20.28 8.80 -20.11
CA ALA A 342 19.84 7.42 -20.11
C ALA A 342 21.01 6.42 -20.13
N GLU A 343 22.07 6.73 -20.89
CA GLU A 343 23.17 5.80 -21.15
C GLU A 343 23.89 5.27 -19.90
N PRO A 344 24.23 6.10 -18.89
CA PRO A 344 24.83 5.61 -17.65
C PRO A 344 23.95 4.60 -16.88
N TYR A 345 22.63 4.79 -16.90
CA TYR A 345 21.70 3.88 -16.24
C TYR A 345 21.59 2.56 -17.01
N ALA A 346 21.45 2.61 -18.32
CA ALA A 346 21.39 1.43 -19.17
C ALA A 346 22.66 0.59 -19.07
N LYS A 347 23.82 1.24 -19.11
CA LYS A 347 25.12 0.57 -18.94
C LYS A 347 25.19 -0.14 -17.59
N ARG A 348 24.84 0.55 -16.50
CA ARG A 348 24.86 -0.02 -15.15
C ARG A 348 23.88 -1.19 -15.03
N ALA A 349 22.68 -1.08 -15.60
CA ALA A 349 21.71 -2.19 -15.65
C ALA A 349 22.33 -3.43 -16.32
N ALA A 350 22.94 -3.27 -17.49
CA ALA A 350 23.58 -4.36 -18.22
C ALA A 350 24.75 -4.98 -17.43
N GLU A 351 25.60 -4.17 -16.81
CA GLU A 351 26.73 -4.63 -15.98
C GLU A 351 26.25 -5.40 -14.74
N THR A 352 25.20 -4.93 -14.07
CA THR A 352 24.62 -5.62 -12.92
C THR A 352 23.95 -6.93 -13.34
N LYS A 353 23.16 -6.90 -14.41
CA LYS A 353 22.47 -8.08 -14.97
C LYS A 353 23.46 -9.19 -15.32
N ALA A 354 24.58 -8.84 -15.96
CA ALA A 354 25.61 -9.80 -16.35
C ALA A 354 26.24 -10.56 -15.18
N LYS A 355 26.17 -10.02 -13.96
CA LYS A 355 26.73 -10.63 -12.75
C LYS A 355 25.74 -11.53 -12.00
N ILE A 356 24.43 -11.40 -12.23
CA ILE A 356 23.42 -12.10 -11.43
C ILE A 356 23.57 -13.61 -11.58
N MET A 357 23.47 -14.14 -12.80
CA MET A 357 23.55 -15.59 -13.02
C MET A 357 24.90 -16.18 -12.58
N PRO A 358 26.06 -15.61 -12.93
CA PRO A 358 27.34 -16.16 -12.48
C PRO A 358 27.53 -16.24 -10.96
N LEU A 359 26.88 -15.36 -10.19
CA LEU A 359 27.09 -15.27 -8.74
C LEU A 359 25.97 -15.93 -7.92
N PHE A 360 24.74 -15.98 -8.42
CA PHE A 360 23.60 -16.47 -7.66
C PHE A 360 23.06 -17.83 -8.12
N TRP A 361 23.54 -18.34 -9.28
CA TRP A 361 23.13 -19.64 -9.79
C TRP A 361 23.80 -20.78 -9.02
N ASP A 362 23.02 -21.72 -8.54
CA ASP A 362 23.51 -22.97 -7.95
C ASP A 362 23.25 -24.14 -8.91
N GLU A 363 24.31 -24.65 -9.50
CA GLU A 363 24.24 -25.72 -10.49
C GLU A 363 23.64 -27.00 -9.92
N ALA A 364 23.94 -27.31 -8.65
CA ALA A 364 23.45 -28.53 -8.01
C ALA A 364 21.93 -28.51 -7.79
N ARG A 365 21.35 -27.32 -7.59
CA ARG A 365 19.91 -27.13 -7.42
C ARG A 365 19.20 -26.73 -8.71
N GLY A 366 19.94 -26.31 -9.74
CA GLY A 366 19.38 -25.77 -10.98
C GLY A 366 18.52 -24.53 -10.73
N ALA A 367 18.96 -23.65 -9.85
CA ALA A 367 18.16 -22.50 -9.40
C ALA A 367 19.02 -21.32 -8.94
N VAL A 368 18.43 -20.13 -8.99
CA VAL A 368 19.00 -18.92 -8.39
C VAL A 368 18.77 -18.95 -6.89
N LEU A 369 19.84 -18.90 -6.11
CA LEU A 369 19.76 -18.82 -4.65
C LEU A 369 19.55 -17.38 -4.17
N HIS A 370 19.13 -17.27 -2.93
CA HIS A 370 18.61 -16.04 -2.41
C HIS A 370 19.69 -15.03 -2.00
N TYR A 371 20.84 -15.48 -1.47
CA TYR A 371 21.76 -14.60 -0.78
C TYR A 371 23.22 -14.85 -1.15
N LEU A 372 23.94 -13.75 -1.38
CA LEU A 372 25.38 -13.70 -1.58
C LEU A 372 26.01 -13.03 -0.36
N GLU A 373 27.06 -13.65 0.20
CA GLU A 373 27.77 -13.15 1.35
C GLU A 373 28.40 -11.77 1.12
N PRO A 374 28.76 -11.02 2.17
CA PRO A 374 29.34 -9.68 2.05
C PRO A 374 30.67 -9.63 1.31
N ASP A 375 31.35 -10.76 1.16
CA ASP A 375 32.58 -10.87 0.34
C ASP A 375 32.31 -10.72 -1.17
N GLY A 376 31.04 -10.72 -1.56
CA GLY A 376 30.57 -10.56 -2.94
C GLY A 376 30.92 -11.73 -3.85
N LYS A 377 31.25 -12.89 -3.30
CA LYS A 377 31.70 -14.10 -4.04
C LYS A 377 31.07 -15.38 -3.52
N THR A 378 30.89 -15.49 -2.22
CA THR A 378 30.40 -16.71 -1.57
C THR A 378 28.88 -16.76 -1.63
N LEU A 379 28.35 -17.72 -2.38
CA LEU A 379 26.91 -18.00 -2.46
C LEU A 379 26.49 -18.81 -1.21
N ASP A 380 25.54 -18.29 -0.49
CA ASP A 380 25.01 -18.98 0.69
C ASP A 380 24.09 -20.13 0.30
N ARG A 381 24.57 -21.35 0.50
CA ARG A 381 23.87 -22.58 0.14
C ARG A 381 23.10 -23.22 1.29
N ASP A 382 23.41 -22.86 2.48
CA ASP A 382 22.82 -23.47 3.69
C ASP A 382 21.88 -22.54 4.49
N GLY A 383 21.70 -21.32 4.00
CA GLY A 383 20.83 -20.35 4.66
C GLY A 383 21.36 -19.87 5.99
N HIS A 384 22.64 -19.49 6.09
CA HIS A 384 23.32 -19.06 7.30
C HIS A 384 23.20 -20.10 8.43
N GLY A 385 23.56 -21.34 8.12
CA GLY A 385 23.43 -22.43 9.08
C GLY A 385 21.98 -22.78 9.39
N GLY A 386 21.10 -22.69 8.40
CA GLY A 386 19.66 -23.01 8.50
C GLY A 386 18.80 -21.91 9.13
N ARG A 387 19.32 -20.70 9.28
CA ARG A 387 18.53 -19.57 9.81
C ARG A 387 17.47 -19.05 8.85
N PHE A 388 17.66 -19.22 7.55
CA PHE A 388 16.67 -18.85 6.52
C PHE A 388 16.65 -19.86 5.38
N VAL A 389 15.70 -19.69 4.46
CA VAL A 389 15.54 -20.57 3.30
C VAL A 389 16.41 -20.04 2.16
N PRO A 390 17.46 -20.78 1.71
CA PRO A 390 18.37 -20.30 0.67
C PRO A 390 17.74 -20.27 -0.72
N LEU A 391 16.62 -20.97 -0.94
CA LEU A 391 15.89 -21.04 -2.19
C LEU A 391 14.50 -20.48 -2.02
N THR A 392 14.19 -19.39 -2.73
CA THR A 392 12.85 -18.77 -2.76
C THR A 392 12.32 -18.68 -4.18
N ARG A 393 11.01 -18.51 -4.31
CA ARG A 393 10.37 -18.38 -5.64
C ARG A 393 10.74 -17.07 -6.36
N TYR A 394 10.96 -15.99 -5.61
CA TYR A 394 11.09 -14.64 -6.17
C TYR A 394 12.19 -14.49 -7.20
N PRO A 395 13.48 -14.81 -6.93
CA PRO A 395 14.51 -14.71 -7.94
C PRO A 395 14.29 -15.68 -9.10
N ASN A 396 13.62 -16.81 -8.88
CA ASN A 396 13.36 -17.83 -9.90
C ASN A 396 12.13 -17.52 -10.77
N MET A 397 11.38 -16.46 -10.45
CA MET A 397 10.30 -15.92 -11.30
C MET A 397 10.76 -14.76 -12.15
N PHE A 398 11.79 -14.03 -11.73
CA PHE A 398 12.32 -12.84 -12.40
C PHE A 398 13.55 -13.11 -13.28
N GLY A 399 14.22 -14.24 -13.09
CA GLY A 399 15.43 -14.66 -13.77
C GLY A 399 15.27 -15.08 -15.22
#